data_a4efa0d51a3d2cc4b78184a2b540294f
#
_entry.id   a4efa0d51a3d2cc4b78184a2b540294f
#
_cell.length_a   1.000
_cell.length_b   1.000
_cell.length_c   1.000
_cell.angle_alpha   90.00
_cell.angle_beta   90.00
_cell.angle_gamma   90.00
#
_symmetry.space_group_name_H-M   'P 1'
#
loop_
_entity.id
_entity.type
_entity.pdbx_description
1 polymer ?
#
loop_
_entity_poly.entity_id
_entity_poly.type
_entity_poly.pdbx_seq_one_letter_code
_entity_poly.pdbx_strand_id
1 'polypeptide(L)'
;AWMHHKGRNRHHYEYWTDINPHSRRYEPVEMPRKYLVEMVMDRRAACKTYQGKNYHPGSELEYLERSRERLEMHPETLHQLTYILTMLRDEGEKPTFCYLRESVLKGKPFPWE
;
A
#
# COMPACT_ATOMS: atom_id res chain seq x y z
N ALA A 1 -13.47 6.08 17.23
CA ALA A 1 -13.03 4.71 17.19
C ALA A 1 -12.06 4.44 16.05
N TRP A 2 -11.20 3.47 16.23
CA TRP A 2 -10.15 3.13 15.26
C TRP A 2 -10.69 2.77 13.88
N MET A 3 -11.70 1.89 13.84
CA MET A 3 -12.30 1.48 12.56
C MET A 3 -12.97 2.64 11.83
N HIS A 4 -13.59 3.52 12.58
CA HIS A 4 -14.23 4.70 12.01
C HIS A 4 -13.18 5.65 11.41
N HIS A 5 -12.05 5.83 12.10
CA HIS A 5 -10.93 6.64 11.61
C HIS A 5 -10.36 6.04 10.32
N LYS A 6 -10.07 4.74 10.31
CA LYS A 6 -9.54 4.05 9.14
C LYS A 6 -10.48 4.16 7.93
N GLY A 7 -11.78 3.97 8.15
CA GLY A 7 -12.77 4.03 7.08
C GLY A 7 -12.98 5.41 6.49
N ARG A 8 -12.45 6.47 7.12
CA ARG A 8 -12.54 7.84 6.60
C ARG A 8 -11.26 8.32 5.94
N ASN A 9 -10.14 7.64 6.17
CA ASN A 9 -8.86 8.09 5.64
C ASN A 9 -8.57 7.41 4.31
N ARG A 10 -8.53 8.22 3.24
CA ARG A 10 -8.42 7.71 1.87
C ARG A 10 -7.10 7.02 1.55
N HIS A 11 -6.03 7.27 2.30
CA HIS A 11 -4.78 6.54 2.08
C HIS A 11 -4.68 5.25 2.89
N HIS A 12 -5.72 4.91 3.65
CA HIS A 12 -5.83 3.60 4.29
C HIS A 12 -6.66 2.68 3.40
N TYR A 13 -6.18 1.45 3.20
CA TYR A 13 -6.86 0.51 2.31
C TYR A 13 -8.30 0.19 2.76
N GLU A 14 -8.58 0.31 4.07
CA GLU A 14 -9.90 0.04 4.63
C GLU A 14 -10.98 1.00 4.12
N TYR A 15 -10.60 2.19 3.66
CA TYR A 15 -11.54 3.11 3.04
C TYR A 15 -12.10 2.56 1.73
N TRP A 16 -11.30 1.75 1.00
CA TRP A 16 -11.63 1.28 -0.33
C TRP A 16 -12.32 -0.08 -0.28
N THR A 17 -13.59 -0.06 0.16
CA THR A 17 -14.47 -1.22 0.18
C THR A 17 -15.81 -0.84 -0.45
N ASP A 18 -16.47 -1.81 -1.07
CA ASP A 18 -17.77 -1.61 -1.67
C ASP A 18 -18.58 -2.88 -1.56
N ILE A 19 -19.91 -2.77 -1.79
CA ILE A 19 -20.80 -3.92 -1.73
C ILE A 19 -20.70 -4.69 -3.03
N ASN A 20 -20.35 -5.98 -2.93
CA ASN A 20 -20.42 -6.89 -4.06
C ASN A 20 -21.88 -7.32 -4.28
N PRO A 21 -22.47 -7.04 -5.47
CA PRO A 21 -23.88 -7.38 -5.71
C PRO A 21 -24.18 -8.88 -5.68
N HIS A 22 -23.18 -9.73 -5.92
CA HIS A 22 -23.36 -11.18 -5.91
C HIS A 22 -23.30 -11.78 -4.50
N SER A 23 -22.29 -11.37 -3.70
CA SER A 23 -22.13 -11.87 -2.33
C SER A 23 -22.95 -11.10 -1.30
N ARG A 24 -23.36 -9.89 -1.64
CA ARG A 24 -24.04 -8.92 -0.75
C ARG A 24 -23.19 -8.55 0.46
N ARG A 25 -21.86 -8.63 0.32
CA ARG A 25 -20.89 -8.26 1.36
C ARG A 25 -20.10 -7.06 0.92
N TYR A 26 -19.55 -6.33 1.90
CA TYR A 26 -18.53 -5.34 1.63
C TYR A 26 -17.24 -6.05 1.25
N GLU A 27 -16.69 -5.71 0.09
CA GLU A 27 -15.46 -6.27 -0.40
C GLU A 27 -14.47 -5.16 -0.76
N PRO A 28 -13.14 -5.42 -0.64
CA PRO A 28 -12.14 -4.44 -1.02
C PRO A 28 -12.24 -4.06 -2.50
N VAL A 29 -12.02 -2.79 -2.80
CA VAL A 29 -11.88 -2.30 -4.17
C VAL A 29 -10.47 -1.75 -4.38
N GLU A 30 -10.03 -1.69 -5.64
CA GLU A 30 -8.70 -1.21 -5.96
C GLU A 30 -8.54 0.26 -5.58
N MET A 31 -7.43 0.59 -4.93
CA MET A 31 -7.12 1.96 -4.54
C MET A 31 -6.68 2.78 -5.76
N PRO A 32 -7.18 4.02 -5.90
CA PRO A 32 -6.61 4.93 -6.87
C PRO A 32 -5.12 5.19 -6.62
N ARG A 33 -4.37 5.42 -7.68
CA ARG A 33 -2.92 5.58 -7.64
C ARG A 33 -2.44 6.63 -6.64
N LYS A 34 -3.13 7.75 -6.57
CA LYS A 34 -2.80 8.83 -5.62
C LYS A 34 -2.80 8.32 -4.18
N TYR A 35 -3.83 7.57 -3.82
CA TYR A 35 -3.97 7.08 -2.44
C TYR A 35 -3.06 5.88 -2.17
N LEU A 36 -2.77 5.09 -3.18
CA LEU A 36 -1.76 4.04 -3.08
C LEU A 36 -0.39 4.64 -2.72
N VAL A 37 0.01 5.70 -3.39
CA VAL A 37 1.28 6.37 -3.11
C VAL A 37 1.27 6.98 -1.71
N GLU A 38 0.18 7.63 -1.31
CA GLU A 38 0.05 8.18 0.05
C GLU A 38 0.17 7.07 1.10
N MET A 39 -0.42 5.91 0.85
CA MET A 39 -0.32 4.76 1.76
C MET A 39 1.13 4.26 1.88
N VAL A 40 1.87 4.20 0.78
CA VAL A 40 3.28 3.82 0.80
C VAL A 40 4.09 4.78 1.68
N MET A 41 3.87 6.09 1.51
CA MET A 41 4.59 7.09 2.30
C MET A 41 4.22 7.04 3.78
N ASP A 42 2.94 6.79 4.08
CA ASP A 42 2.46 6.65 5.44
C ASP A 42 3.10 5.42 6.13
N ARG A 43 3.15 4.28 5.44
CA ARG A 43 3.79 3.06 5.95
C ARG A 43 5.27 3.27 6.20
N ARG A 44 5.96 3.99 5.30
CA ARG A 44 7.37 4.32 5.47
C ARG A 44 7.59 5.16 6.73
N ALA A 45 6.79 6.20 6.91
CA ALA A 45 6.89 7.06 8.09
C ALA A 45 6.64 6.27 9.38
N ALA A 46 5.63 5.41 9.39
CA ALA A 46 5.31 4.58 10.54
C ALA A 46 6.45 3.60 10.87
N CYS A 47 7.01 2.92 9.88
CA CYS A 47 8.12 2.00 10.09
C CYS A 47 9.35 2.70 10.65
N LYS A 48 9.68 3.88 10.13
CA LYS A 48 10.80 4.67 10.65
C LYS A 48 10.59 5.07 12.10
N THR A 49 9.37 5.48 12.44
CA THR A 49 9.04 5.88 13.82
C THR A 49 9.14 4.69 14.78
N TYR A 50 8.58 3.53 14.41
CA TYR A 50 8.56 2.38 15.29
C TYR A 50 9.91 1.68 15.41
N GLN A 51 10.68 1.61 14.35
CA GLN A 51 11.93 0.85 14.34
C GLN A 51 13.16 1.70 14.69
N GLY A 52 13.08 3.02 14.51
CA GLY A 52 14.19 3.90 14.82
C GLY A 52 15.49 3.45 14.19
N LYS A 53 16.48 3.11 15.02
CA LYS A 53 17.82 2.67 14.55
C LYS A 53 17.78 1.34 13.79
N ASN A 54 16.74 0.54 13.98
CA ASN A 54 16.61 -0.77 13.33
C ASN A 54 15.94 -0.69 11.98
N TYR A 55 15.50 0.51 11.57
CA TYR A 55 14.87 0.69 10.28
C TYR A 55 15.84 0.42 9.13
N HIS A 56 15.36 -0.31 8.12
CA HIS A 56 16.09 -0.54 6.88
C HIS A 56 15.10 -0.57 5.71
N PRO A 57 15.56 -0.45 4.46
CA PRO A 57 14.63 -0.38 3.32
C PRO A 57 13.69 -1.57 3.15
N GLY A 58 14.02 -2.72 3.74
CA GLY A 58 13.15 -3.90 3.73
C GLY A 58 12.10 -3.93 4.84
N SER A 59 12.10 -2.95 5.75
CA SER A 59 11.21 -2.95 6.91
C SER A 59 9.73 -2.95 6.54
N GLU A 60 9.34 -2.14 5.56
CA GLU A 60 7.95 -2.05 5.12
C GLU A 60 7.46 -3.37 4.53
N LEU A 61 8.31 -4.01 3.72
CA LEU A 61 7.97 -5.29 3.11
C LEU A 61 7.84 -6.38 4.16
N GLU A 62 8.74 -6.42 5.13
CA GLU A 62 8.66 -7.38 6.24
C GLU A 62 7.37 -7.24 7.03
N TYR A 63 6.98 -6.01 7.31
CA TYR A 63 5.72 -5.74 8.01
C TYR A 63 4.52 -6.23 7.19
N LEU A 64 4.52 -5.93 5.90
CA LEU A 64 3.45 -6.36 5.00
C LEU A 64 3.35 -7.89 4.96
N GLU A 65 4.47 -8.60 4.83
CA GLU A 65 4.48 -10.05 4.77
C GLU A 65 3.96 -10.69 6.07
N ARG A 66 4.28 -10.13 7.23
CA ARG A 66 3.79 -10.63 8.51
C ARG A 66 2.28 -10.48 8.68
N SER A 67 1.68 -9.48 8.04
CA SER A 67 0.25 -9.20 8.17
C SER A 67 -0.57 -9.64 6.96
N ARG A 68 0.09 -10.16 5.93
CA ARG A 68 -0.52 -10.42 4.61
C ARG A 68 -1.83 -11.23 4.68
N GLU A 69 -1.86 -12.28 5.47
CA GLU A 69 -3.03 -13.15 5.58
C GLU A 69 -4.24 -12.48 6.23
N ARG A 70 -4.00 -11.40 6.98
CA ARG A 70 -5.04 -10.67 7.70
C ARG A 70 -5.53 -9.43 6.97
N LEU A 71 -4.91 -9.10 5.83
CA LEU A 71 -5.25 -7.90 5.08
C LEU A 71 -6.44 -8.15 4.15
N GLU A 72 -7.48 -7.33 4.31
CA GLU A 72 -8.61 -7.32 3.41
C GLU A 72 -8.43 -6.24 2.34
N MET A 73 -7.34 -6.34 1.62
CA MET A 73 -6.96 -5.40 0.56
C MET A 73 -7.28 -6.03 -0.79
N HIS A 74 -7.74 -5.22 -1.75
CA HIS A 74 -7.98 -5.69 -3.11
C HIS A 74 -6.71 -6.35 -3.65
N PRO A 75 -6.81 -7.54 -4.30
CA PRO A 75 -5.63 -8.27 -4.77
C PRO A 75 -4.70 -7.46 -5.65
N GLU A 76 -5.24 -6.63 -6.54
CA GLU A 76 -4.41 -5.79 -7.39
C GLU A 76 -3.68 -4.71 -6.59
N THR A 77 -4.35 -4.09 -5.62
CA THR A 77 -3.71 -3.13 -4.72
C THR A 77 -2.58 -3.78 -3.94
N LEU A 78 -2.82 -4.98 -3.41
CA LEU A 78 -1.80 -5.74 -2.69
C LEU A 78 -0.62 -6.07 -3.58
N HIS A 79 -0.86 -6.45 -4.83
CA HIS A 79 0.19 -6.75 -5.80
C HIS A 79 1.03 -5.49 -6.09
N GLN A 80 0.37 -4.37 -6.34
CA GLN A 80 1.03 -3.09 -6.57
C GLN A 80 1.87 -2.66 -5.37
N LEU A 81 1.30 -2.74 -4.17
CA LEU A 81 2.01 -2.40 -2.94
C LEU A 81 3.22 -3.29 -2.73
N THR A 82 3.07 -4.61 -2.90
CA THR A 82 4.17 -5.56 -2.76
C THR A 82 5.30 -5.24 -3.74
N TYR A 83 4.97 -4.93 -4.98
CA TYR A 83 5.95 -4.57 -6.00
C TYR A 83 6.74 -3.31 -5.61
N ILE A 84 6.03 -2.28 -5.16
CA ILE A 84 6.65 -1.02 -4.74
C ILE A 84 7.56 -1.23 -3.53
N LEU A 85 7.10 -1.97 -2.53
CA LEU A 85 7.89 -2.22 -1.32
C LEU A 85 9.10 -3.14 -1.60
N THR A 86 8.97 -4.06 -2.55
CA THR A 86 10.09 -4.87 -3.02
C THR A 86 11.15 -4.00 -3.69
N MET A 87 10.72 -3.05 -4.53
CA MET A 87 11.63 -2.09 -5.16
C MET A 87 12.35 -1.24 -4.11
N LEU A 88 11.62 -0.80 -3.07
CA LEU A 88 12.21 -0.02 -1.97
C LEU A 88 13.31 -0.81 -1.27
N ARG A 89 13.07 -2.09 -0.98
CA ARG A 89 14.06 -2.97 -0.37
C ARG A 89 15.30 -3.16 -1.25
N ASP A 90 15.09 -3.42 -2.53
CA ASP A 90 16.16 -3.86 -3.43
C ASP A 90 16.90 -2.70 -4.09
N GLU A 91 16.21 -1.60 -4.37
CA GLU A 91 16.81 -0.48 -5.11
C GLU A 91 16.94 0.81 -4.29
N GLY A 92 16.25 0.88 -3.14
CA GLY A 92 16.34 2.02 -2.24
C GLY A 92 15.35 3.14 -2.56
N GLU A 93 15.43 4.21 -1.77
CA GLU A 93 14.45 5.30 -1.82
C GLU A 93 14.44 6.08 -3.14
N LYS A 94 15.61 6.46 -3.64
CA LYS A 94 15.69 7.31 -4.83
C LYS A 94 15.01 6.69 -6.05
N PRO A 95 15.37 5.48 -6.48
CA PRO A 95 14.70 4.85 -7.62
C PRO A 95 13.22 4.61 -7.38
N THR A 96 12.86 4.19 -6.16
CA THR A 96 11.47 3.91 -5.81
C THR A 96 10.62 5.19 -5.88
N PHE A 97 11.09 6.29 -5.29
CA PHE A 97 10.34 7.54 -5.31
C PHE A 97 10.26 8.13 -6.72
N CYS A 98 11.30 7.97 -7.53
CA CYS A 98 11.26 8.34 -8.93
C CYS A 98 10.18 7.53 -9.67
N TYR A 99 10.12 6.24 -9.44
CA TYR A 99 9.10 5.37 -10.02
C TYR A 99 7.68 5.80 -9.60
N LEU A 100 7.48 6.14 -8.33
CA LEU A 100 6.18 6.61 -7.85
C LEU A 100 5.75 7.89 -8.57
N ARG A 101 6.65 8.85 -8.75
CA ARG A 101 6.34 10.12 -9.42
C ARG A 101 6.13 9.95 -10.91
N GLU A 102 7.01 9.22 -11.57
CA GLU A 102 7.09 9.19 -13.04
C GLU A 102 6.20 8.11 -13.67
N SER A 103 5.80 7.12 -12.89
CA SER A 103 5.02 6.00 -13.41
C SER A 103 3.71 5.80 -12.66
N VAL A 104 3.77 5.56 -11.36
CA VAL A 104 2.56 5.23 -10.59
C VAL A 104 1.56 6.38 -10.57
N LEU A 105 1.99 7.58 -10.20
CA LEU A 105 1.10 8.75 -10.16
C LEU A 105 0.60 9.18 -11.53
N LYS A 106 1.31 8.83 -12.59
CA LYS A 106 0.89 9.13 -13.97
C LYS A 106 -0.02 8.06 -14.56
N GLY A 107 -0.37 7.05 -13.78
CA GLY A 107 -1.26 5.99 -14.22
C GLY A 107 -0.65 5.03 -15.23
N LYS A 108 0.66 4.98 -15.35
CA LYS A 108 1.32 4.05 -16.26
C LYS A 108 1.15 2.61 -15.80
N PRO A 109 1.09 1.65 -16.74
CA PRO A 109 0.88 0.25 -16.34
C PRO A 109 2.06 -0.31 -15.54
N PHE A 110 1.76 -1.19 -14.59
CA PHE A 110 2.77 -2.00 -13.93
C PHE A 110 3.26 -3.08 -14.87
N PRO A 111 4.42 -3.73 -14.59
CA PRO A 111 5.00 -4.71 -15.52
C PRO A 111 4.11 -5.88 -15.88
N TRP A 112 3.16 -6.26 -15.03
CA TRP A 112 2.26 -7.39 -15.29
C TRP A 112 0.96 -7.00 -15.99
N GLU A 113 0.75 -5.74 -16.28
CA GLU A 113 -0.45 -5.24 -16.96
C GLU A 113 -0.33 -5.20 -18.49
#